data_e6fbee502731f6699fc2a9e8d20b3b84
#
_entry.id   e6fbee502731f6699fc2a9e8d20b3b84
#
_cell.length_a   1.000
_cell.length_b   1.000
_cell.length_c   1.000
_cell.angle_alpha   90.00
_cell.angle_beta   90.00
_cell.angle_gamma   90.00
#
_symmetry.space_group_name_H-M   'P 1'
#
loop_
_entity.id
_entity.type
_entity.pdbx_description
1 polymer ?
#
loop_
_entity_poly.entity_id
_entity_poly.type
_entity_poly.pdbx_seq_one_letter_code
_entity_poly.pdbx_strand_id
1 'polypeptide(L)'
;MNELAKSLSPSDALRFRPADLGDVDALVRFINSAFRVEQPFIEGDRTNPDGVRAYMVRGKFLLAEDCSALAGCVFVELRGDRGYLGLLGVDASRQGTGLGRKLMDAAENFFREAGCISIDLRVISARTPLPAFYRHLGYVETGNAPFAPEVPAKVPCHYILMSKTIG
;
A
#
# COMPACT_ATOMS: atom_id res chain seq x y z
N MET A 1 -7.53 38.71 -19.51
CA MET A 1 -8.63 38.23 -18.69
C MET A 1 -8.80 36.73 -18.91
N ASN A 2 -7.91 35.89 -18.42
CA ASN A 2 -8.11 34.43 -18.34
C ASN A 2 -6.95 33.70 -17.67
N GLU A 3 -6.44 34.26 -16.57
CA GLU A 3 -5.50 33.50 -15.74
C GLU A 3 -6.20 32.60 -14.73
N LEU A 4 -7.52 32.75 -14.57
CA LEU A 4 -8.32 31.86 -13.70
C LEU A 4 -8.74 30.56 -14.38
N ALA A 5 -8.45 30.37 -15.65
CA ALA A 5 -8.76 29.14 -16.37
C ALA A 5 -7.53 28.23 -16.55
N LYS A 6 -6.40 28.54 -15.92
CA LYS A 6 -5.43 27.51 -15.53
C LYS A 6 -5.96 26.80 -14.29
N SER A 7 -7.25 26.46 -14.33
CA SER A 7 -7.85 25.53 -13.43
C SER A 7 -7.06 24.23 -13.54
N LEU A 8 -6.52 23.80 -12.42
CA LEU A 8 -6.23 22.43 -12.08
C LEU A 8 -6.59 21.49 -13.22
N SER A 9 -5.58 21.03 -13.96
CA SER A 9 -5.83 19.96 -14.93
C SER A 9 -6.49 18.81 -14.13
N PRO A 10 -7.48 18.10 -14.70
CA PRO A 10 -8.14 16.99 -14.00
C PRO A 10 -7.16 15.98 -13.41
N SER A 11 -5.93 15.90 -13.96
CA SER A 11 -4.84 15.07 -13.47
C SER A 11 -4.25 15.51 -12.12
N ASP A 12 -4.50 16.74 -11.67
CA ASP A 12 -3.97 17.24 -10.40
C ASP A 12 -4.88 16.94 -9.21
N ALA A 13 -6.12 16.51 -9.47
CA ALA A 13 -7.12 16.21 -8.45
C ALA A 13 -7.21 14.70 -8.18
N LEU A 14 -6.32 14.19 -7.31
CA LEU A 14 -6.44 12.82 -6.83
C LEU A 14 -7.64 12.69 -5.90
N ARG A 15 -8.42 11.64 -6.11
CA ARG A 15 -9.53 11.25 -5.25
C ARG A 15 -9.15 10.03 -4.43
N PHE A 16 -9.41 10.09 -3.13
CA PHE A 16 -9.19 8.98 -2.22
C PHE A 16 -10.55 8.37 -1.86
N ARG A 17 -10.67 7.06 -1.99
CA ARG A 17 -11.88 6.33 -1.62
C ARG A 17 -11.57 4.89 -1.23
N PRO A 18 -12.41 4.23 -0.41
CA PRO A 18 -12.32 2.78 -0.23
C PRO A 18 -12.74 2.06 -1.50
N ALA A 19 -12.12 0.90 -1.75
CA ALA A 19 -12.49 0.01 -2.84
C ALA A 19 -13.79 -0.73 -2.52
N ASP A 20 -14.52 -1.10 -3.57
CA ASP A 20 -15.62 -2.03 -3.50
C ASP A 20 -15.35 -3.27 -4.38
N LEU A 21 -16.28 -4.22 -4.40
CA LEU A 21 -16.12 -5.45 -5.18
C LEU A 21 -15.99 -5.21 -6.69
N GLY A 22 -16.48 -4.09 -7.19
CA GLY A 22 -16.33 -3.69 -8.59
C GLY A 22 -14.90 -3.30 -8.95
N ASP A 23 -14.05 -3.06 -7.95
CA ASP A 23 -12.64 -2.67 -8.16
C ASP A 23 -11.69 -3.86 -8.25
N VAL A 24 -12.16 -5.10 -8.03
CA VAL A 24 -11.28 -6.27 -7.90
C VAL A 24 -10.36 -6.43 -9.11
N ASP A 25 -10.89 -6.41 -10.33
CA ASP A 25 -10.08 -6.64 -11.53
C ASP A 25 -9.06 -5.52 -11.76
N ALA A 26 -9.45 -4.28 -11.54
CA ALA A 26 -8.54 -3.14 -11.64
C ALA A 26 -7.43 -3.21 -10.57
N LEU A 27 -7.78 -3.60 -9.34
CA LEU A 27 -6.81 -3.80 -8.27
C LEU A 27 -5.81 -4.91 -8.58
N VAL A 28 -6.26 -6.03 -9.14
CA VAL A 28 -5.36 -7.12 -9.53
C VAL A 28 -4.33 -6.62 -10.53
N ARG A 29 -4.77 -5.96 -11.59
CA ARG A 29 -3.87 -5.41 -12.61
C ARG A 29 -2.91 -4.38 -12.00
N PHE A 30 -3.43 -3.49 -11.18
CA PHE A 30 -2.64 -2.45 -10.54
C PHE A 30 -1.57 -3.02 -9.61
N ILE A 31 -1.94 -3.92 -8.71
CA ILE A 31 -1.02 -4.53 -7.75
C ILE A 31 0.07 -5.32 -8.49
N ASN A 32 -0.31 -6.15 -9.46
CA ASN A 32 0.68 -6.92 -10.22
C ASN A 32 1.66 -6.02 -10.98
N SER A 33 1.19 -4.89 -11.51
CA SER A 33 2.05 -3.90 -12.16
C SER A 33 2.97 -3.18 -11.16
N ALA A 34 2.40 -2.67 -10.06
CA ALA A 34 3.15 -1.91 -9.07
C ALA A 34 4.21 -2.76 -8.34
N PHE A 35 3.92 -4.04 -8.12
CA PHE A 35 4.82 -4.97 -7.43
C PHE A 35 5.70 -5.79 -8.37
N ARG A 36 5.73 -5.45 -9.66
CA ARG A 36 6.62 -6.09 -10.63
C ARG A 36 8.10 -5.95 -10.25
N VAL A 37 8.46 -4.92 -9.50
CA VAL A 37 9.79 -4.73 -8.93
C VAL A 37 10.22 -5.88 -8.01
N GLU A 38 9.29 -6.67 -7.49
CA GLU A 38 9.57 -7.85 -6.66
C GLU A 38 9.85 -9.12 -7.48
N GLN A 39 9.64 -9.13 -8.79
CA GLN A 39 9.87 -10.31 -9.63
C GLN A 39 11.28 -10.90 -9.54
N PRO A 40 12.36 -10.13 -9.33
CA PRO A 40 13.67 -10.71 -9.06
C PRO A 40 13.75 -11.55 -7.77
N PHE A 41 12.82 -11.36 -6.85
CA PHE A 41 12.84 -11.99 -5.53
C PHE A 41 11.74 -13.04 -5.36
N ILE A 42 10.58 -12.85 -6.00
CA ILE A 42 9.41 -13.69 -5.87
C ILE A 42 8.94 -14.10 -7.26
N GLU A 43 8.62 -15.38 -7.43
CA GLU A 43 8.13 -15.94 -8.67
C GLU A 43 6.64 -15.69 -8.85
N GLY A 44 6.22 -15.36 -10.08
CA GLY A 44 4.82 -15.21 -10.47
C GLY A 44 4.21 -13.84 -10.12
N ASP A 45 2.90 -13.76 -10.31
CA ASP A 45 2.13 -12.57 -10.02
C ASP A 45 1.99 -12.36 -8.52
N ARG A 46 1.88 -11.08 -8.11
CA ARG A 46 1.73 -10.72 -6.71
C ARG A 46 0.37 -11.13 -6.14
N THR A 47 -0.66 -11.07 -6.95
CA THR A 47 -2.03 -11.41 -6.54
C THR A 47 -2.88 -11.88 -7.73
N ASN A 48 -4.10 -12.28 -7.41
CA ASN A 48 -5.15 -12.68 -8.34
C ASN A 48 -6.51 -12.24 -7.79
N PRO A 49 -7.64 -12.40 -8.54
CA PRO A 49 -8.95 -11.96 -8.06
C PRO A 49 -9.36 -12.56 -6.72
N ASP A 50 -9.11 -13.85 -6.51
CA ASP A 50 -9.43 -14.49 -5.22
C ASP A 50 -8.59 -13.93 -4.08
N GLY A 51 -7.32 -13.64 -4.33
CA GLY A 51 -6.44 -13.03 -3.36
C GLY A 51 -6.92 -11.63 -2.94
N VAL A 52 -7.32 -10.80 -3.90
CA VAL A 52 -7.86 -9.47 -3.60
C VAL A 52 -9.17 -9.58 -2.79
N ARG A 53 -10.08 -10.48 -3.19
CA ARG A 53 -11.31 -10.70 -2.43
C ARG A 53 -11.05 -11.18 -1.00
N ALA A 54 -10.06 -12.03 -0.82
CA ALA A 54 -9.66 -12.49 0.52
C ALA A 54 -9.16 -11.34 1.40
N TYR A 55 -8.38 -10.41 0.85
CA TYR A 55 -8.01 -9.20 1.56
C TYR A 55 -9.24 -8.36 1.93
N MET A 56 -10.18 -8.18 1.01
CA MET A 56 -11.38 -7.37 1.24
C MET A 56 -12.31 -7.95 2.31
N VAL A 57 -12.24 -9.25 2.58
CA VAL A 57 -12.95 -9.89 3.70
C VAL A 57 -12.34 -9.46 5.05
N ARG A 58 -11.02 -9.30 5.12
CA ARG A 58 -10.31 -8.97 6.36
C ARG A 58 -10.19 -7.47 6.60
N GLY A 59 -10.18 -6.68 5.55
CA GLY A 59 -9.94 -5.25 5.65
C GLY A 59 -10.42 -4.48 4.43
N LYS A 60 -9.79 -3.37 4.15
CA LYS A 60 -10.16 -2.47 3.05
C LYS A 60 -8.92 -2.06 2.25
N PHE A 61 -9.11 -1.87 0.95
CA PHE A 61 -8.17 -1.10 0.16
C PHE A 61 -8.61 0.35 0.11
N LEU A 62 -7.70 1.26 0.40
CA LEU A 62 -7.86 2.68 0.14
C LEU A 62 -7.21 2.97 -1.21
N LEU A 63 -7.96 3.61 -2.10
CA LEU A 63 -7.52 3.87 -3.47
C LEU A 63 -7.25 5.36 -3.66
N ALA A 64 -6.22 5.67 -4.43
CA ALA A 64 -6.01 6.99 -5.01
C ALA A 64 -6.31 6.90 -6.51
N GLU A 65 -7.24 7.72 -6.98
CA GLU A 65 -7.66 7.74 -8.38
C GLU A 65 -7.37 9.09 -9.03
N ASP A 66 -7.03 9.02 -10.30
CA ASP A 66 -6.91 10.17 -11.18
C ASP A 66 -7.76 9.89 -12.42
N CYS A 67 -8.83 10.67 -12.61
CA CYS A 67 -9.75 10.52 -13.77
C CYS A 67 -10.18 9.05 -14.00
N SER A 68 -10.59 8.36 -12.93
CA SER A 68 -11.03 6.96 -12.93
C SER A 68 -9.93 5.92 -13.16
N ALA A 69 -8.65 6.35 -13.26
CA ALA A 69 -7.52 5.45 -13.30
C ALA A 69 -6.89 5.33 -11.91
N LEU A 70 -6.48 4.12 -11.52
CA LEU A 70 -5.79 3.92 -10.25
C LEU A 70 -4.38 4.49 -10.31
N ALA A 71 -4.08 5.39 -9.38
CA ALA A 71 -2.74 5.95 -9.20
C ALA A 71 -2.01 5.31 -8.02
N GLY A 72 -2.74 4.78 -7.05
CA GLY A 72 -2.15 4.13 -5.89
C GLY A 72 -3.18 3.35 -5.07
N CYS A 73 -2.69 2.51 -4.19
CA CYS A 73 -3.51 1.77 -3.23
C CYS A 73 -2.74 1.48 -1.95
N VAL A 74 -3.48 1.21 -0.89
CA VAL A 74 -2.94 0.67 0.36
C VAL A 74 -4.01 -0.19 1.02
N PHE A 75 -3.60 -1.35 1.56
CA PHE A 75 -4.48 -2.22 2.31
C PHE A 75 -4.40 -1.88 3.80
N VAL A 76 -5.57 -1.79 4.46
CA VAL A 76 -5.69 -1.53 5.89
C VAL A 76 -6.57 -2.58 6.55
N GLU A 77 -6.14 -3.09 7.70
CA GLU A 77 -6.85 -4.14 8.44
C GLU A 77 -6.81 -3.82 9.94
N LEU A 78 -7.94 -3.93 10.59
CA LEU A 78 -8.03 -3.77 12.04
C LEU A 78 -7.75 -5.11 12.74
N ARG A 79 -6.78 -5.12 13.65
CA ARG A 79 -6.40 -6.27 14.47
C ARG A 79 -6.45 -5.89 15.94
N GLY A 80 -7.67 -5.90 16.51
CA GLY A 80 -7.89 -5.37 17.85
C GLY A 80 -7.63 -3.87 17.90
N ASP A 81 -6.79 -3.44 18.83
CA ASP A 81 -6.37 -2.04 18.97
C ASP A 81 -5.17 -1.66 18.11
N ARG A 82 -4.71 -2.57 17.25
CA ARG A 82 -3.60 -2.36 16.32
C ARG A 82 -4.10 -2.37 14.88
N GLY A 83 -3.51 -1.53 14.05
CA GLY A 83 -3.72 -1.56 12.61
C GLY A 83 -2.65 -2.40 11.92
N TYR A 84 -3.01 -3.06 10.84
CA TYR A 84 -2.06 -3.69 9.92
C TYR A 84 -2.18 -3.04 8.55
N LEU A 85 -1.04 -2.64 7.99
CA LEU A 85 -0.95 -1.97 6.70
C LEU A 85 -0.13 -2.84 5.77
N GLY A 86 -0.60 -2.98 4.53
CA GLY A 86 0.11 -3.75 3.52
C GLY A 86 -0.20 -3.27 2.11
N LEU A 87 0.47 -3.87 1.15
CA LEU A 87 0.24 -3.64 -0.29
C LEU A 87 0.17 -2.15 -0.67
N LEU A 88 1.06 -1.33 -0.10
CA LEU A 88 1.23 0.05 -0.54
C LEU A 88 1.85 0.05 -1.94
N GLY A 89 1.08 0.48 -2.92
CA GLY A 89 1.51 0.55 -4.31
C GLY A 89 1.23 1.92 -4.89
N VAL A 90 2.18 2.41 -5.69
CA VAL A 90 2.07 3.68 -6.43
C VAL A 90 2.40 3.40 -7.89
N ASP A 91 1.58 3.94 -8.80
CA ASP A 91 1.86 3.83 -10.22
C ASP A 91 3.26 4.36 -10.55
N ALA A 92 3.98 3.67 -11.42
CA ALA A 92 5.37 4.00 -11.74
C ALA A 92 5.53 5.45 -12.23
N SER A 93 4.55 5.97 -12.97
CA SER A 93 4.56 7.35 -13.47
C SER A 93 4.39 8.40 -12.36
N ARG A 94 3.99 7.99 -11.15
CA ARG A 94 3.73 8.88 -10.02
C ARG A 94 4.71 8.69 -8.86
N GLN A 95 5.70 7.84 -9.01
CA GLN A 95 6.74 7.68 -8.01
C GLN A 95 7.55 8.99 -7.89
N GLY A 96 7.94 9.33 -6.65
CA GLY A 96 8.64 10.58 -6.38
C GLY A 96 7.75 11.82 -6.30
N THR A 97 6.41 11.67 -6.39
CA THR A 97 5.45 12.78 -6.33
C THR A 97 4.87 13.03 -4.93
N GLY A 98 5.21 12.17 -3.95
CA GLY A 98 4.64 12.22 -2.60
C GLY A 98 3.32 11.46 -2.46
N LEU A 99 2.88 10.73 -3.48
CA LEU A 99 1.62 9.96 -3.40
C LEU A 99 1.69 8.83 -2.39
N GLY A 100 2.82 8.14 -2.28
CA GLY A 100 3.01 7.10 -1.26
C GLY A 100 2.81 7.64 0.15
N ARG A 101 3.35 8.81 0.44
CA ARG A 101 3.15 9.48 1.72
C ARG A 101 1.68 9.85 1.96
N LYS A 102 0.98 10.35 0.94
CA LYS A 102 -0.45 10.68 1.05
C LYS A 102 -1.30 9.45 1.33
N LEU A 103 -0.98 8.32 0.72
CA LEU A 103 -1.65 7.04 1.00
C LEU A 103 -1.37 6.58 2.43
N MET A 104 -0.15 6.74 2.92
CA MET A 104 0.20 6.45 4.30
C MET A 104 -0.58 7.35 5.27
N ASP A 105 -0.69 8.64 4.97
CA ASP A 105 -1.48 9.57 5.79
C ASP A 105 -2.96 9.15 5.84
N ALA A 106 -3.52 8.76 4.71
CA ALA A 106 -4.90 8.26 4.64
C ALA A 106 -5.09 6.99 5.48
N ALA A 107 -4.14 6.05 5.39
CA ALA A 107 -4.17 4.83 6.20
C ALA A 107 -4.06 5.14 7.71
N GLU A 108 -3.13 6.00 8.08
CA GLU A 108 -2.96 6.38 9.48
C GLU A 108 -4.19 7.09 10.04
N ASN A 109 -4.83 7.96 9.25
CA ASN A 109 -6.09 8.59 9.65
C ASN A 109 -7.21 7.57 9.84
N PHE A 110 -7.31 6.59 8.94
CA PHE A 110 -8.25 5.49 9.10
C PHE A 110 -8.06 4.75 10.42
N PHE A 111 -6.82 4.42 10.78
CA PHE A 111 -6.53 3.72 12.02
C PHE A 111 -6.79 4.58 13.26
N ARG A 112 -6.46 5.88 13.21
CA ARG A 112 -6.76 6.80 14.34
C ARG A 112 -8.26 6.92 14.58
N GLU A 113 -9.03 7.08 13.52
CA GLU A 113 -10.50 7.16 13.61
C GLU A 113 -11.10 5.86 14.15
N ALA A 114 -10.48 4.71 13.89
CA ALA A 114 -10.90 3.42 14.41
C ALA A 114 -10.45 3.16 15.85
N GLY A 115 -9.66 4.06 16.46
CA GLY A 115 -9.17 3.93 17.83
C GLY A 115 -7.92 3.08 17.99
N CYS A 116 -7.18 2.81 16.90
CA CYS A 116 -5.93 2.07 16.98
C CYS A 116 -4.84 2.87 17.69
N ILE A 117 -4.02 2.18 18.49
CA ILE A 117 -2.90 2.78 19.22
C ILE A 117 -1.57 2.65 18.47
N SER A 118 -1.50 1.73 17.53
CA SER A 118 -0.29 1.49 16.74
C SER A 118 -0.62 0.86 15.39
N ILE A 119 0.33 0.94 14.46
CA ILE A 119 0.24 0.34 13.12
C ILE A 119 1.45 -0.56 12.93
N ASP A 120 1.19 -1.77 12.45
CA ASP A 120 2.21 -2.75 12.07
C ASP A 120 2.26 -2.91 10.56
N LEU A 121 3.44 -3.13 10.03
CA LEU A 121 3.66 -3.50 8.64
C LEU A 121 4.85 -4.44 8.52
N ARG A 122 5.01 -5.03 7.34
CA ARG A 122 6.16 -5.87 7.02
C ARG A 122 6.68 -5.51 5.64
N VAL A 123 7.99 -5.57 5.47
CA VAL A 123 8.66 -5.35 4.20
C VAL A 123 9.55 -6.52 3.86
N ILE A 124 9.65 -6.82 2.57
CA ILE A 124 10.56 -7.86 2.08
C ILE A 124 12.00 -7.35 2.25
N SER A 125 12.86 -8.15 2.90
CA SER A 125 14.24 -7.77 3.19
C SER A 125 15.05 -7.43 1.94
N ALA A 126 14.71 -8.02 0.80
CA ALA A 126 15.36 -7.77 -0.48
C ALA A 126 15.06 -6.38 -1.07
N ARG A 127 13.98 -5.71 -0.63
CA ARG A 127 13.64 -4.34 -1.07
C ARG A 127 14.28 -3.31 -0.16
N THR A 128 15.59 -3.17 -0.27
CA THR A 128 16.42 -2.36 0.63
C THR A 128 16.00 -0.88 0.81
N PRO A 129 15.39 -0.18 -0.16
CA PRO A 129 14.95 1.21 0.07
C PRO A 129 13.73 1.35 0.97
N LEU A 130 12.91 0.30 1.15
CA LEU A 130 11.64 0.39 1.87
C LEU A 130 11.79 0.69 3.37
N PRO A 131 12.69 0.05 4.11
CA PRO A 131 12.84 0.37 5.53
C PRO A 131 13.16 1.84 5.78
N ALA A 132 13.99 2.45 4.94
CA ALA A 132 14.31 3.88 5.07
C ALA A 132 13.08 4.76 4.81
N PHE A 133 12.27 4.42 3.81
CA PHE A 133 11.02 5.12 3.52
C PHE A 133 10.09 5.12 4.73
N TYR A 134 9.87 3.96 5.35
CA TYR A 134 8.99 3.85 6.51
C TYR A 134 9.58 4.50 7.76
N ARG A 135 10.90 4.43 7.96
CA ARG A 135 11.57 5.14 9.07
C ARG A 135 11.34 6.65 8.99
N HIS A 136 11.38 7.24 7.80
CA HIS A 136 11.08 8.65 7.60
C HIS A 136 9.65 9.01 8.01
N LEU A 137 8.74 8.04 7.96
CA LEU A 137 7.34 8.22 8.38
C LEU A 137 7.12 7.92 9.86
N GLY A 138 8.18 7.59 10.59
CA GLY A 138 8.12 7.34 12.03
C GLY A 138 7.99 5.87 12.43
N TYR A 139 8.09 4.93 11.49
CA TYR A 139 8.10 3.49 11.79
C TYR A 139 9.48 3.06 12.26
N VAL A 140 9.51 2.11 13.19
CA VAL A 140 10.73 1.50 13.70
C VAL A 140 10.70 -0.01 13.49
N GLU A 141 11.86 -0.61 13.28
CA GLU A 141 11.98 -2.06 13.16
C GLU A 141 11.73 -2.71 14.52
N THR A 142 10.88 -3.73 14.53
CA THR A 142 10.51 -4.47 15.74
C THR A 142 10.97 -5.92 15.72
N GLY A 143 11.36 -6.44 14.57
CA GLY A 143 11.81 -7.82 14.44
C GLY A 143 11.81 -8.29 12.99
N ASN A 144 11.92 -9.60 12.83
CA ASN A 144 11.91 -10.28 11.54
C ASN A 144 10.92 -11.44 11.58
N ALA A 145 10.40 -11.82 10.41
CA ALA A 145 9.58 -13.01 10.25
C ALA A 145 9.99 -13.76 8.97
N PRO A 146 9.99 -15.09 8.98
CA PRO A 146 10.27 -15.85 7.77
C PRO A 146 9.12 -15.75 6.78
N PHE A 147 9.41 -15.94 5.49
CA PHE A 147 8.35 -16.22 4.53
C PHE A 147 7.65 -17.52 4.87
N ALA A 148 6.33 -17.56 4.63
CA ALA A 148 5.62 -18.81 4.66
C ALA A 148 6.18 -19.79 3.60
N PRO A 149 6.23 -21.11 3.86
CA PRO A 149 6.82 -22.08 2.92
C PRO A 149 6.21 -22.03 1.52
N GLU A 150 4.95 -21.65 1.41
CA GLU A 150 4.22 -21.54 0.14
C GLU A 150 4.56 -20.30 -0.69
N VAL A 151 5.30 -19.34 -0.13
CA VAL A 151 5.72 -18.15 -0.89
C VAL A 151 6.87 -18.53 -1.81
N PRO A 152 6.72 -18.36 -3.15
CA PRO A 152 7.72 -18.84 -4.11
C PRO A 152 8.91 -17.86 -4.22
N ALA A 153 9.72 -17.76 -3.19
CA ALA A 153 10.90 -16.90 -3.16
C ALA A 153 12.01 -17.44 -4.06
N LYS A 154 12.56 -16.62 -4.93
CA LYS A 154 13.68 -16.95 -5.84
C LYS A 154 15.04 -16.83 -5.16
N VAL A 155 15.12 -16.04 -4.10
CA VAL A 155 16.34 -15.78 -3.32
C VAL A 155 16.02 -15.89 -1.84
N PRO A 156 17.00 -16.20 -0.97
CA PRO A 156 16.77 -16.15 0.47
C PRO A 156 16.33 -14.76 0.90
N CYS A 157 15.15 -14.63 1.44
CA CYS A 157 14.64 -13.39 1.99
C CYS A 157 13.65 -13.68 3.12
N HIS A 158 13.41 -12.64 3.90
CA HIS A 158 12.50 -12.68 5.04
C HIS A 158 11.72 -11.36 5.10
N TYR A 159 10.78 -11.26 6.03
CA TYR A 159 10.12 -9.99 6.32
C TYR A 159 10.85 -9.26 7.43
N ILE A 160 11.02 -7.95 7.24
CA ILE A 160 11.37 -7.01 8.30
C ILE A 160 10.06 -6.46 8.85
N LEU A 161 9.85 -6.59 10.16
CA LEU A 161 8.65 -6.11 10.84
C LEU A 161 8.89 -4.68 11.32
N MET A 162 7.93 -3.80 11.10
CA MET A 162 8.01 -2.41 11.51
C MET A 162 6.71 -1.98 12.16
N SER A 163 6.78 -1.01 13.06
CA SER A 163 5.63 -0.50 13.79
C SER A 163 5.76 0.98 14.08
N LYS A 164 4.59 1.65 14.21
CA LYS A 164 4.51 3.06 14.62
C LYS A 164 3.40 3.21 15.64
N THR A 165 3.68 3.89 16.74
CA THR A 165 2.67 4.29 17.74
C THR A 165 1.96 5.53 17.24
N ILE A 166 0.62 5.51 17.26
CA ILE A 166 -0.23 6.61 16.77
C ILE A 166 -1.25 7.09 17.80
N GLY A 167 -1.42 6.33 18.85
CA GLY A 167 -2.35 6.65 19.94
C GLY A 167 -1.72 7.45 21.06
#